data_6ad6ca722ddeadcdd683eb5f6729a8d4
#
_entry.id   6ad6ca722ddeadcdd683eb5f6729a8d4
#
_cell.length_a   1.000
_cell.length_b   1.000
_cell.length_c   1.000
_cell.angle_alpha   90.00
_cell.angle_beta   90.00
_cell.angle_gamma   90.00
#
_symmetry.space_group_name_H-M   'P 1'
#
loop_
_entity.id
_entity.type
_entity.pdbx_description
1 polymer ?
#
loop_
_entity_poly.entity_id
_entity_poly.type
_entity_poly.pdbx_seq_one_letter_code
_entity_poly.pdbx_strand_id
1 'polypeptide(L)'
;MARLPSARYTIVASILADKDVEGMLAAFSVLGDRFVATGSSSSRALSAADLAERAAPYFAQVEAVEDPVEALTLGRALGDPLLVTGSLYLLADLAKDESVRWRTLAKG
;
A
#
# COMPACT_ATOMS: atom_id res chain seq x y z
N MET A 1 0.98 24.19 -5.46
CA MET A 1 1.19 22.90 -4.90
C MET A 1 0.28 21.87 -5.53
N ALA A 2 0.87 20.78 -5.88
CA ALA A 2 0.07 19.72 -6.46
C ALA A 2 -0.82 19.13 -5.39
N ARG A 3 -2.01 18.84 -5.73
CA ARG A 3 -2.85 18.12 -4.82
C ARG A 3 -3.50 16.97 -5.52
N LEU A 4 -3.75 15.95 -4.74
CA LEU A 4 -4.37 14.77 -5.27
C LEU A 4 -5.80 15.07 -5.67
N PRO A 5 -6.33 14.36 -6.66
CA PRO A 5 -7.72 14.49 -7.00
C PRO A 5 -8.61 14.20 -5.80
N SER A 6 -9.82 14.67 -5.86
CA SER A 6 -10.77 14.40 -4.78
C SER A 6 -11.16 12.93 -4.69
N ALA A 7 -10.79 12.11 -5.68
CA ALA A 7 -11.10 10.69 -5.63
C ALA A 7 -10.39 10.04 -4.44
N ARG A 8 -11.06 9.08 -3.84
CA ARG A 8 -10.47 8.30 -2.76
C ARG A 8 -9.65 7.16 -3.35
N TYR A 9 -8.54 6.87 -2.72
CA TYR A 9 -7.62 5.84 -3.19
C TYR A 9 -7.79 4.55 -2.43
N THR A 10 -7.50 3.43 -3.10
CA THR A 10 -7.19 2.17 -2.43
C THR A 10 -5.69 2.15 -2.25
N ILE A 11 -5.24 1.97 -1.03
CA ILE A 11 -3.82 2.08 -0.69
C ILE A 11 -3.26 0.69 -0.47
N VAL A 12 -2.21 0.35 -1.22
CA VAL A 12 -1.49 -0.91 -1.05
C VAL A 12 -0.13 -0.56 -0.47
N ALA A 13 0.19 -1.09 0.70
CA ALA A 13 1.41 -0.68 1.38
C ALA A 13 2.04 -1.79 2.19
N SER A 14 3.35 -1.73 2.30
CA SER A 14 4.15 -2.50 3.24
C SER A 14 5.01 -1.49 4.01
N ILE A 15 5.08 -1.64 5.32
CA ILE A 15 5.79 -0.68 6.15
C ILE A 15 6.81 -1.42 7.01
N LEU A 16 8.01 -0.86 7.09
CA LEU A 16 9.05 -1.42 7.95
C LEU A 16 8.68 -1.18 9.41
N ALA A 17 8.95 -2.20 10.25
CA ALA A 17 8.53 -2.17 11.64
C ALA A 17 9.19 -1.04 12.44
N ASP A 18 10.37 -0.56 11.99
CA ASP A 18 11.09 0.48 12.71
C ASP A 18 10.70 1.89 12.29
N LYS A 19 9.68 2.03 11.47
CA LYS A 19 9.17 3.34 11.08
C LYS A 19 8.01 3.76 11.98
N ASP A 20 7.62 5.03 11.84
CA ASP A 20 6.44 5.54 12.56
C ASP A 20 5.18 5.02 11.85
N VAL A 21 4.83 3.80 12.16
CA VAL A 21 3.77 3.09 11.45
C VAL A 21 2.44 3.80 11.61
N GLU A 22 2.09 4.15 12.84
CA GLU A 22 0.80 4.80 13.08
C GLU A 22 0.71 6.17 12.42
N GLY A 23 1.81 6.93 12.42
CA GLY A 23 1.82 8.22 11.73
C GLY A 23 1.63 8.07 10.25
N MET A 24 2.26 7.05 9.66
CA MET A 24 2.10 6.78 8.24
C MET A 24 0.69 6.35 7.91
N LEU A 25 0.10 5.49 8.73
CA LEU A 25 -1.28 5.04 8.50
C LEU A 25 -2.26 6.19 8.61
N ALA A 26 -2.07 7.06 9.60
CA ALA A 26 -2.92 8.23 9.72
C ALA A 26 -2.84 9.12 8.48
N ALA A 27 -1.62 9.31 7.97
CA ALA A 27 -1.44 10.12 6.77
C ALA A 27 -2.12 9.48 5.56
N PHE A 28 -1.96 8.16 5.39
CA PHE A 28 -2.59 7.46 4.27
C PHE A 28 -4.11 7.52 4.37
N SER A 29 -4.67 7.50 5.58
CA SER A 29 -6.12 7.49 5.75
C SER A 29 -6.78 8.77 5.24
N VAL A 30 -6.02 9.83 5.10
CA VAL A 30 -6.53 11.06 4.49
C VAL A 30 -6.79 10.85 3.00
N LEU A 31 -6.08 9.90 2.38
CA LEU A 31 -6.12 9.71 0.94
C LEU A 31 -7.13 8.64 0.51
N GLY A 32 -7.55 7.77 1.39
CA GLY A 32 -8.47 6.71 1.00
C GLY A 32 -9.08 5.97 2.15
N ASP A 33 -10.10 5.19 1.85
CA ASP A 33 -10.85 4.43 2.86
C ASP A 33 -10.49 2.95 2.88
N ARG A 34 -9.78 2.47 1.85
CA ARG A 34 -9.44 1.06 1.71
C ARG A 34 -7.94 0.88 1.77
N PHE A 35 -7.52 -0.11 2.54
CA PHE A 35 -6.11 -0.37 2.75
C PHE A 35 -5.83 -1.84 2.57
N VAL A 36 -4.86 -2.16 1.71
CA VAL A 36 -4.39 -3.53 1.53
C VAL A 36 -2.99 -3.59 2.10
N ALA A 37 -2.85 -4.26 3.23
CA ALA A 37 -1.57 -4.46 3.87
C ALA A 37 -0.87 -5.63 3.20
N THR A 38 0.41 -5.46 2.86
CA THR A 38 1.17 -6.54 2.24
C THR A 38 2.55 -6.60 2.84
N GLY A 39 3.28 -7.67 2.53
CA GLY A 39 4.65 -7.82 2.94
C GLY A 39 5.61 -7.29 1.90
N SER A 40 6.90 -7.43 2.18
CA SER A 40 7.95 -7.14 1.22
C SER A 40 9.13 -8.06 1.51
N SER A 41 10.16 -7.98 0.68
CA SER A 41 11.33 -8.84 0.85
C SER A 41 12.21 -8.43 2.02
N SER A 42 11.98 -7.27 2.62
CA SER A 42 12.77 -6.84 3.74
C SER A 42 12.42 -7.65 4.99
N SER A 43 13.44 -8.14 5.69
CA SER A 43 13.22 -8.85 6.95
C SER A 43 12.68 -7.94 8.05
N ARG A 44 12.75 -6.62 7.85
CA ARG A 44 12.24 -5.66 8.84
C ARG A 44 10.80 -5.25 8.58
N ALA A 45 10.20 -5.73 7.49
CA ALA A 45 8.83 -5.37 7.18
C ALA A 45 7.87 -6.03 8.16
N LEU A 46 6.83 -5.30 8.54
CA LEU A 46 5.73 -5.92 9.25
C LEU A 46 5.07 -6.95 8.33
N SER A 47 4.58 -8.04 8.90
CA SER A 47 3.77 -8.97 8.12
C SER A 47 2.48 -8.27 7.71
N ALA A 48 1.87 -8.76 6.64
CA ALA A 48 0.61 -8.19 6.20
C ALA A 48 -0.44 -8.25 7.31
N ALA A 49 -0.48 -9.35 8.07
CA ALA A 49 -1.45 -9.50 9.14
C ALA A 49 -1.24 -8.47 10.25
N ASP A 50 0.01 -8.29 10.67
CA ASP A 50 0.31 -7.32 11.71
C ASP A 50 0.01 -5.90 11.26
N LEU A 51 0.37 -5.58 10.03
CA LEU A 51 0.10 -4.25 9.50
C LEU A 51 -1.39 -4.00 9.37
N ALA A 52 -2.15 -5.00 8.92
CA ALA A 52 -3.60 -4.86 8.80
C ALA A 52 -4.24 -4.60 10.15
N GLU A 53 -3.77 -5.30 11.18
CA GLU A 53 -4.29 -5.11 12.52
C GLU A 53 -4.08 -3.67 12.99
N ARG A 54 -2.89 -3.14 12.74
CA ARG A 54 -2.59 -1.76 13.14
C ARG A 54 -3.33 -0.73 12.28
N ALA A 55 -3.65 -1.10 11.04
CA ALA A 55 -4.36 -0.19 10.14
C ALA A 55 -5.86 -0.12 10.42
N ALA A 56 -6.42 -1.13 11.07
CA ALA A 56 -7.85 -1.24 11.23
C ALA A 56 -8.53 0.02 11.79
N PRO A 57 -7.95 0.74 12.77
CA PRO A 57 -8.61 1.93 13.29
C PRO A 57 -8.64 3.11 12.32
N TYR A 58 -7.85 3.06 11.26
CA TYR A 58 -7.69 4.20 10.37
C TYR A 58 -8.49 4.10 9.07
N PHE A 59 -8.95 2.90 8.72
CA PHE A 59 -9.58 2.69 7.41
C PHE A 59 -10.91 1.97 7.56
N ALA A 60 -11.82 2.25 6.64
CA ALA A 60 -13.12 1.59 6.64
C ALA A 60 -13.01 0.13 6.21
N GLN A 61 -12.06 -0.18 5.34
CA GLN A 61 -11.86 -1.53 4.85
C GLN A 61 -10.37 -1.85 4.84
N VAL A 62 -9.98 -2.97 5.47
CA VAL A 62 -8.59 -3.39 5.54
C VAL A 62 -8.49 -4.83 5.15
N GLU A 63 -7.57 -5.15 4.25
CA GLU A 63 -7.28 -6.52 3.83
C GLU A 63 -5.81 -6.80 4.06
N ALA A 64 -5.48 -8.05 4.33
CA ALA A 64 -4.10 -8.48 4.50
C ALA A 64 -3.76 -9.51 3.44
N VAL A 65 -2.81 -9.21 2.58
CA VAL A 65 -2.37 -10.11 1.52
C VAL A 65 -0.85 -10.11 1.50
N GLU A 66 -0.25 -11.16 2.01
CA GLU A 66 1.20 -11.18 2.24
C GLU A 66 2.00 -11.04 0.93
N ASP A 67 1.54 -11.65 -0.16
CA ASP A 67 2.26 -11.57 -1.42
C ASP A 67 1.98 -10.23 -2.10
N PRO A 68 3.02 -9.43 -2.41
CA PRO A 68 2.80 -8.10 -2.97
C PRO A 68 2.06 -8.08 -4.31
N VAL A 69 2.32 -9.06 -5.17
CA VAL A 69 1.65 -9.09 -6.47
C VAL A 69 0.18 -9.39 -6.31
N GLU A 70 -0.16 -10.33 -5.43
CA GLU A 70 -1.56 -10.62 -5.13
C GLU A 70 -2.25 -9.43 -4.47
N ALA A 71 -1.52 -8.71 -3.61
CA ALA A 71 -2.08 -7.52 -2.98
C ALA A 71 -2.41 -6.46 -4.02
N LEU A 72 -1.54 -6.27 -4.99
CA LEU A 72 -1.77 -5.31 -6.05
C LEU A 72 -2.99 -5.71 -6.88
N THR A 73 -3.11 -7.00 -7.18
CA THR A 73 -4.25 -7.51 -7.93
C THR A 73 -5.56 -7.25 -7.19
N LEU A 74 -5.57 -7.51 -5.88
CA LEU A 74 -6.75 -7.23 -5.08
C LEU A 74 -7.07 -5.74 -5.08
N GLY A 75 -6.03 -4.90 -4.90
CA GLY A 75 -6.23 -3.47 -4.89
C GLY A 75 -6.89 -2.96 -6.16
N ARG A 76 -6.46 -3.50 -7.30
CA ARG A 76 -7.06 -3.13 -8.57
C ARG A 76 -8.52 -3.56 -8.67
N ALA A 77 -8.82 -4.72 -8.11
CA ALA A 77 -10.18 -5.26 -8.17
C ALA A 77 -11.16 -4.45 -7.32
N LEU A 78 -10.67 -3.69 -6.36
CA LEU A 78 -11.54 -2.87 -5.52
C LEU A 78 -12.08 -1.63 -6.23
N GLY A 79 -11.51 -1.27 -7.36
CA GLY A 79 -12.12 -0.31 -8.26
C GLY A 79 -11.75 1.15 -8.09
N ASP A 80 -11.16 1.53 -6.99
CA ASP A 80 -10.72 2.91 -6.77
C ASP A 80 -9.37 3.15 -7.44
N PRO A 81 -8.99 4.40 -7.67
CA PRO A 81 -7.62 4.67 -8.05
C PRO A 81 -6.66 4.05 -7.02
N LEU A 82 -5.56 3.51 -7.50
CA LEU A 82 -4.65 2.74 -6.69
C LEU A 82 -3.43 3.58 -6.31
N LEU A 83 -3.07 3.55 -5.03
CA LEU A 83 -1.86 4.18 -4.55
C LEU A 83 -1.00 3.11 -3.88
N VAL A 84 0.18 2.83 -4.46
CA VAL A 84 1.12 1.87 -3.90
C VAL A 84 2.23 2.67 -3.23
N THR A 85 2.44 2.42 -1.94
CA THR A 85 3.35 3.24 -1.17
C THR A 85 3.95 2.45 -0.01
N GLY A 86 4.75 3.13 0.79
CA GLY A 86 5.34 2.58 2.00
C GLY A 86 6.81 2.30 1.83
N SER A 87 7.16 1.07 1.59
CA SER A 87 8.54 0.63 1.59
C SER A 87 9.13 0.60 0.18
N LEU A 88 10.38 1.05 0.04
CA LEU A 88 11.10 0.87 -1.22
C LEU A 88 11.25 -0.59 -1.57
N TYR A 89 11.31 -1.47 -0.56
CA TYR A 89 11.39 -2.91 -0.82
C TYR A 89 10.13 -3.41 -1.50
N LEU A 90 8.97 -2.89 -1.11
CA LEU A 90 7.73 -3.25 -1.78
C LEU A 90 7.77 -2.85 -3.24
N LEU A 91 8.17 -1.61 -3.51
CA LEU A 91 8.22 -1.13 -4.89
C LEU A 91 9.21 -1.92 -5.73
N ALA A 92 10.35 -2.26 -5.14
CA ALA A 92 11.35 -3.08 -5.84
C ALA A 92 10.82 -4.48 -6.14
N ASP A 93 10.12 -5.08 -5.17
CA ASP A 93 9.57 -6.41 -5.36
C ASP A 93 8.54 -6.44 -6.48
N LEU A 94 7.68 -5.43 -6.52
CA LEU A 94 6.68 -5.35 -7.57
C LEU A 94 7.32 -5.07 -8.93
N ALA A 95 8.37 -4.29 -8.96
CA ALA A 95 9.03 -3.96 -10.21
C ALA A 95 9.71 -5.15 -10.85
N LYS A 96 10.07 -6.18 -10.06
CA LYS A 96 10.70 -7.38 -10.60
C LYS A 96 9.72 -8.30 -11.29
N ASP A 97 8.44 -8.14 -11.04
CA ASP A 97 7.44 -9.06 -11.57
C ASP A 97 6.95 -8.55 -12.91
N GLU A 98 7.11 -9.36 -13.94
CA GLU A 98 6.77 -8.94 -15.29
C GLU A 98 5.26 -8.80 -15.49
N SER A 99 4.46 -9.39 -14.60
CA SER A 99 3.02 -9.25 -14.71
C SER A 99 2.54 -7.89 -14.24
N VAL A 100 3.40 -7.15 -13.53
CA VAL A 100 3.03 -5.84 -13.02
C VAL A 100 3.34 -4.79 -14.08
N ARG A 101 2.32 -4.05 -14.48
CA ARG A 101 2.52 -3.00 -15.46
C ARG A 101 2.43 -1.67 -14.77
N TRP A 102 3.54 -0.97 -14.79
CA TRP A 102 3.61 0.34 -14.16
C TRP A 102 3.21 1.40 -15.14
N ARG A 103 2.28 2.22 -14.70
CA ARG A 103 2.03 3.44 -15.41
C ARG A 103 3.01 4.46 -14.87
N THR A 104 3.88 4.93 -15.70
CA THR A 104 4.86 5.90 -15.27
C THR A 104 4.18 7.24 -15.08
N LEU A 105 4.26 7.73 -13.87
CA LEU A 105 3.67 8.99 -13.59
C LEU A 105 4.63 10.10 -13.72
N ALA A 106 5.66 9.81 -13.69
CA ALA A 106 6.49 10.78 -13.71
C ALA A 106 7.51 10.79 -14.53
N LYS A 107 7.30 10.69 -14.52
CA LYS A 107 8.09 10.85 -14.86
C LYS A 107 8.73 11.82 -14.48
N GLY A 108 8.77 11.65 -14.35
CA GLY A 108 9.34 12.38 -13.96
C GLY A 108 9.53 13.04 -13.64
#